data_c0571a2c350263c7a54d8e06fa77b8a2
#
_entry.id   c0571a2c350263c7a54d8e06fa77b8a2
#
_cell.length_a   1.000
_cell.length_b   1.000
_cell.length_c   1.000
_cell.angle_alpha   90.00
_cell.angle_beta   90.00
_cell.angle_gamma   90.00
#
_symmetry.space_group_name_H-M   'P 1'
#
loop_
_entity.id
_entity.type
_entity.pdbx_description
1 polymer ?
#
loop_
_entity_poly.entity_id
_entity_poly.type
_entity_poly.pdbx_seq_one_letter_code
_entity_poly.pdbx_strand_id
1 'polypeptide(L)'
;TLQGNISNYLPYVFKNETLKGNFSLHSNRINLNEFIIAQAKAARQTKSDTTARASADSIALTNKPTAAEGALEIPKNIDVQFTSNISTILFDNLTIRNVKGQISLDNAVATLKNLSMDMLEGKMVMNGQYNTANPKIPTVDFKLNISDFDIHAAYEAFTFLRKSIPVAMNCSGQVSAAMNFSSTLDKEMSPVMTTANGGGYLESKGILINDNPAMNQLASVMKN
;
A
#
# COMPACT_ATOMS: atom_id res chain seq x y z
N THR A 1 3.67 16.84 13.67
CA THR A 1 2.56 17.63 14.22
C THR A 1 1.27 17.23 13.53
N LEU A 2 0.22 16.94 14.28
CA LEU A 2 -1.15 16.77 13.81
C LEU A 2 -1.95 17.98 14.30
N GLN A 3 -2.61 18.67 13.38
CA GLN A 3 -3.49 19.81 13.68
C GLN A 3 -4.83 19.56 12.99
N GLY A 4 -5.92 20.01 13.59
CA GLY A 4 -7.22 19.86 12.99
C GLY A 4 -8.35 20.23 13.94
N ASN A 5 -9.56 20.01 13.46
CA ASN A 5 -10.78 20.21 14.21
C ASN A 5 -11.70 19.00 14.06
N ILE A 6 -12.46 18.75 15.10
CA ILE A 6 -13.55 17.78 15.11
C ILE A 6 -14.84 18.52 15.40
N SER A 7 -15.89 18.23 14.68
CA SER A 7 -17.22 18.75 14.91
C SER A 7 -18.23 17.60 14.98
N ASN A 8 -19.39 17.89 15.54
CA ASN A 8 -20.46 16.95 15.72
C ASN A 8 -20.13 15.75 16.67
N TYR A 9 -19.18 15.95 17.59
CA TYR A 9 -18.74 14.89 18.49
C TYR A 9 -19.84 14.36 19.41
N LEU A 10 -20.58 15.26 20.08
CA LEU A 10 -21.66 14.85 20.98
C LEU A 10 -22.81 14.15 20.24
N PRO A 11 -23.33 14.66 19.13
CA PRO A 11 -24.30 13.92 18.31
C PRO A 11 -23.77 12.58 17.79
N TYR A 12 -22.48 12.50 17.45
CA TYR A 12 -21.85 11.24 17.05
C TYR A 12 -21.95 10.19 18.17
N VAL A 13 -21.57 10.57 19.41
CA VAL A 13 -21.53 9.63 20.54
C VAL A 13 -22.94 9.23 21.00
N PHE A 14 -23.87 10.19 21.08
CA PHE A 14 -25.19 9.96 21.70
C PHE A 14 -26.31 9.64 20.71
N LYS A 15 -26.17 10.03 19.44
CA LYS A 15 -27.23 9.86 18.43
C LYS A 15 -26.78 9.08 17.20
N ASN A 16 -25.52 8.58 17.20
CA ASN A 16 -24.89 7.90 16.05
C ASN A 16 -24.93 8.75 14.76
N GLU A 17 -24.84 10.07 14.90
CA GLU A 17 -24.70 10.97 13.76
C GLU A 17 -23.28 10.96 13.21
N THR A 18 -23.05 11.56 12.04
CA THR A 18 -21.74 11.56 11.38
C THR A 18 -20.75 12.45 12.12
N LEU A 19 -19.61 11.87 12.52
CA LEU A 19 -18.45 12.61 13.03
C LEU A 19 -17.77 13.33 11.89
N LYS A 20 -17.53 14.65 12.03
CA LYS A 20 -16.86 15.45 11.00
C LYS A 20 -15.51 15.95 11.50
N GLY A 21 -14.52 15.98 10.61
CA GLY A 21 -13.21 16.47 10.98
C GLY A 21 -12.33 16.85 9.78
N ASN A 22 -11.45 17.82 10.02
CA ASN A 22 -10.42 18.20 9.07
C ASN A 22 -9.08 18.23 9.80
N PHE A 23 -8.09 17.50 9.25
CA PHE A 23 -6.79 17.36 9.87
C PHE A 23 -5.67 17.64 8.87
N SER A 24 -4.61 18.24 9.35
CA SER A 24 -3.35 18.43 8.64
C SER A 24 -2.25 17.69 9.38
N LEU A 25 -1.64 16.73 8.72
CA LEU A 25 -0.56 15.93 9.26
C LEU A 25 0.77 16.37 8.66
N HIS A 26 1.66 16.87 9.52
CA HIS A 26 3.04 17.17 9.17
C HIS A 26 3.95 16.26 9.98
N SER A 27 4.77 15.47 9.32
CA SER A 27 5.69 14.57 10.00
C SER A 27 7.01 14.47 9.25
N ASN A 28 8.12 14.45 10.00
CA ASN A 28 9.43 14.19 9.41
C ASN A 28 9.60 12.70 9.10
N ARG A 29 9.02 11.81 9.94
CA ARG A 29 9.15 10.36 9.78
C ARG A 29 7.97 9.63 10.39
N ILE A 30 7.44 8.66 9.64
CA ILE A 30 6.44 7.70 10.11
C ILE A 30 6.98 6.30 9.82
N ASN A 31 6.95 5.42 10.83
CA ASN A 31 7.28 4.01 10.67
C ASN A 31 6.00 3.18 10.72
N LEU A 32 5.47 2.82 9.56
CA LEU A 32 4.24 2.03 9.46
C LEU A 32 4.43 0.59 9.94
N ASN A 33 5.66 0.06 9.91
CA ASN A 33 5.95 -1.28 10.41
C ASN A 33 5.67 -1.40 11.91
N GLU A 34 6.04 -0.39 12.70
CA GLU A 34 5.74 -0.35 14.14
C GLU A 34 4.24 -0.26 14.41
N PHE A 35 3.52 0.50 13.61
CA PHE A 35 2.07 0.64 13.73
C PHE A 35 1.34 -0.69 13.46
N ILE A 36 1.72 -1.41 12.42
CA ILE A 36 1.16 -2.72 12.07
C ILE A 36 1.42 -3.74 13.18
N ILE A 37 2.65 -3.77 13.74
CA ILE A 37 3.01 -4.65 14.85
C ILE A 37 2.20 -4.31 16.10
N ALA A 38 1.99 -3.03 16.40
CA ALA A 38 1.21 -2.60 17.55
C ALA A 38 -0.27 -3.01 17.45
N GLN A 39 -0.88 -2.88 16.26
CA GLN A 39 -2.25 -3.35 16.01
C GLN A 39 -2.37 -4.87 16.14
N ALA A 40 -1.43 -5.63 15.60
CA ALA A 40 -1.42 -7.08 15.72
C ALA A 40 -1.30 -7.55 17.18
N LYS A 41 -0.54 -6.84 18.02
CA LYS A 41 -0.45 -7.10 19.47
C LYS A 41 -1.76 -6.78 20.20
N ALA A 42 -2.39 -5.64 19.89
CA ALA A 42 -3.66 -5.24 20.50
C ALA A 42 -4.80 -6.24 20.15
N ALA A 43 -4.87 -6.71 18.92
CA ALA A 43 -5.85 -7.71 18.49
C ALA A 43 -5.67 -9.08 19.17
N ARG A 44 -4.45 -9.43 19.58
CA ARG A 44 -4.17 -10.66 20.36
C ARG A 44 -4.56 -10.55 21.82
N GLN A 45 -4.43 -9.37 22.43
CA GLN A 45 -4.81 -9.15 23.83
C GLN A 45 -6.33 -9.20 24.05
N THR A 46 -7.14 -8.77 23.09
CA THR A 46 -8.61 -8.85 23.15
C THR A 46 -9.17 -10.27 23.00
N LYS A 47 -8.38 -11.22 22.48
CA LYS A 47 -8.76 -12.65 22.40
C LYS A 47 -8.30 -13.49 23.61
N SER A 48 -7.57 -12.91 24.58
CA SER A 48 -6.94 -13.65 25.68
C SER A 48 -7.76 -13.73 26.97
N ASP A 49 -8.96 -13.18 27.04
CA ASP A 49 -9.78 -13.23 28.26
C ASP A 49 -10.72 -14.45 28.35
N THR A 50 -10.54 -15.46 27.52
CA THR A 50 -11.26 -16.73 27.70
C THR A 50 -10.32 -17.92 27.55
N THR A 51 -10.08 -18.60 28.67
CA THR A 51 -9.43 -19.91 28.90
C THR A 51 -7.91 -19.89 29.10
N ALA A 52 -7.60 -20.34 30.30
CA ALA A 52 -6.29 -20.52 30.90
C ALA A 52 -5.48 -21.70 30.34
N ARG A 53 -4.15 -21.58 30.51
CA ARG A 53 -3.12 -22.64 30.63
C ARG A 53 -2.88 -23.57 29.44
N ALA A 54 -1.72 -23.41 28.79
CA ALA A 54 -0.62 -24.38 28.82
C ALA A 54 0.53 -24.00 27.88
N SER A 55 1.76 -24.06 28.44
CA SER A 55 3.05 -24.44 27.85
C SER A 55 3.77 -23.45 26.92
N ALA A 56 4.81 -22.82 27.50
CA ALA A 56 5.96 -22.30 26.78
C ALA A 56 6.65 -23.45 26.04
N ASP A 57 6.86 -23.28 24.73
CA ASP A 57 8.14 -23.56 24.08
C ASP A 57 8.13 -23.12 22.60
N SER A 58 9.31 -22.66 22.17
CA SER A 58 9.70 -22.45 20.76
C SER A 58 9.10 -21.22 20.04
N ILE A 59 9.70 -20.05 20.28
CA ILE A 59 9.57 -18.88 19.41
C ILE A 59 10.57 -19.03 18.26
N ALA A 60 10.11 -19.57 17.15
CA ALA A 60 10.80 -19.41 15.87
C ALA A 60 10.40 -18.05 15.29
N LEU A 61 11.38 -17.14 15.22
CA LEU A 61 11.25 -15.81 14.63
C LEU A 61 11.10 -15.92 13.11
N THR A 62 9.89 -16.08 12.63
CA THR A 62 9.54 -15.75 11.25
C THR A 62 8.79 -14.43 11.27
N ASN A 63 9.53 -13.33 11.14
CA ASN A 63 9.00 -11.98 11.02
C ASN A 63 8.34 -11.77 9.65
N LYS A 64 7.17 -12.36 9.46
CA LYS A 64 6.24 -11.92 8.42
C LYS A 64 5.10 -11.20 9.12
N PRO A 65 4.83 -9.91 8.85
CA PRO A 65 3.64 -9.25 9.37
C PRO A 65 2.43 -10.00 8.81
N THR A 66 1.78 -10.78 9.66
CA THR A 66 0.45 -11.31 9.33
C THR A 66 -0.48 -10.11 9.37
N ALA A 67 -0.96 -9.66 8.22
CA ALA A 67 -2.07 -8.74 8.12
C ALA A 67 -3.20 -9.24 9.03
N ALA A 68 -3.84 -8.35 9.77
CA ALA A 68 -5.02 -8.70 10.55
C ALA A 68 -6.01 -9.40 9.60
N GLU A 69 -6.47 -10.58 9.97
CA GLU A 69 -7.44 -11.34 9.18
C GLU A 69 -8.70 -10.51 8.99
N GLY A 70 -8.89 -9.95 7.79
CA GLY A 70 -10.07 -9.20 7.39
C GLY A 70 -9.77 -7.84 6.73
N ALA A 71 -10.66 -7.40 5.87
CA ALA A 71 -10.61 -6.10 5.23
C ALA A 71 -10.68 -4.97 6.30
N LEU A 72 -9.86 -3.94 6.13
CA LEU A 72 -9.92 -2.74 6.97
C LEU A 72 -11.26 -2.03 6.70
N GLU A 73 -12.20 -2.16 7.63
CA GLU A 73 -13.51 -1.54 7.50
C GLU A 73 -13.45 -0.04 7.83
N ILE A 74 -13.98 0.77 6.93
CA ILE A 74 -14.13 2.21 7.13
C ILE A 74 -15.53 2.48 7.68
N PRO A 75 -15.64 3.18 8.82
CA PRO A 75 -16.97 3.48 9.40
C PRO A 75 -17.84 4.32 8.46
N LYS A 76 -19.16 4.05 8.47
CA LYS A 76 -20.13 4.78 7.65
C LYS A 76 -20.46 6.17 8.19
N ASN A 77 -20.31 6.34 9.50
CA ASN A 77 -20.69 7.56 10.21
C ASN A 77 -19.50 8.48 10.50
N ILE A 78 -18.54 8.55 9.60
CA ILE A 78 -17.44 9.51 9.64
C ILE A 78 -17.36 10.28 8.32
N ASP A 79 -17.01 11.55 8.41
CA ASP A 79 -16.67 12.46 7.30
C ASP A 79 -15.41 13.22 7.73
N VAL A 80 -14.26 12.65 7.41
CA VAL A 80 -12.97 13.16 7.89
C VAL A 80 -12.03 13.35 6.71
N GLN A 81 -11.38 14.52 6.67
CA GLN A 81 -10.39 14.85 5.66
C GLN A 81 -9.01 15.00 6.31
N PHE A 82 -8.02 14.40 5.69
CA PHE A 82 -6.62 14.52 6.04
C PHE A 82 -5.83 15.14 4.90
N THR A 83 -5.10 16.19 5.18
CA THR A 83 -4.04 16.68 4.29
C THR A 83 -2.70 16.24 4.86
N SER A 84 -1.90 15.54 4.07
CA SER A 84 -0.62 14.99 4.51
C SER A 84 0.56 15.73 3.87
N ASN A 85 1.59 15.95 4.69
CA ASN A 85 2.92 16.37 4.25
C ASN A 85 3.95 15.66 5.13
N ILE A 86 4.44 14.52 4.63
CA ILE A 86 5.30 13.63 5.40
C ILE A 86 6.62 13.49 4.64
N SER A 87 7.74 13.82 5.32
CA SER A 87 9.06 13.75 4.67
C SER A 87 9.49 12.31 4.39
N THR A 88 9.21 11.38 5.31
CA THR A 88 9.63 9.97 5.15
C THR A 88 8.62 9.02 5.77
N ILE A 89 8.23 8.00 5.02
CA ILE A 89 7.48 6.83 5.52
C ILE A 89 8.34 5.59 5.32
N LEU A 90 8.45 4.77 6.36
CA LEU A 90 9.01 3.43 6.29
C LEU A 90 7.87 2.42 6.27
N PHE A 91 7.82 1.62 5.22
CA PHE A 91 6.82 0.58 5.04
C PHE A 91 7.45 -0.66 4.42
N ASP A 92 7.48 -1.78 5.16
CA ASP A 92 8.22 -2.98 4.81
C ASP A 92 9.69 -2.64 4.53
N ASN A 93 10.22 -2.98 3.37
CA ASN A 93 11.55 -2.62 2.91
C ASN A 93 11.59 -1.31 2.11
N LEU A 94 10.46 -0.61 1.97
CA LEU A 94 10.36 0.64 1.23
C LEU A 94 10.65 1.85 2.10
N THR A 95 11.43 2.77 1.55
CA THR A 95 11.56 4.14 2.04
C THR A 95 10.84 5.08 1.08
N ILE A 96 9.69 5.58 1.51
CA ILE A 96 8.84 6.49 0.74
C ILE A 96 9.10 7.91 1.24
N ARG A 97 9.36 8.85 0.33
CA ARG A 97 9.72 10.23 0.67
C ARG A 97 8.73 11.23 0.08
N ASN A 98 8.73 12.44 0.65
CA ASN A 98 7.97 13.58 0.12
C ASN A 98 6.48 13.28 -0.10
N VAL A 99 5.88 12.55 0.82
CA VAL A 99 4.47 12.12 0.71
C VAL A 99 3.56 13.31 0.95
N LYS A 100 2.80 13.70 -0.08
CA LYS A 100 1.85 14.81 -0.06
C LYS A 100 0.55 14.40 -0.73
N GLY A 101 -0.56 14.85 -0.20
CA GLY A 101 -1.87 14.59 -0.79
C GLY A 101 -2.99 14.71 0.23
N GLN A 102 -4.18 14.36 -0.20
CA GLN A 102 -5.37 14.37 0.62
C GLN A 102 -5.98 12.97 0.69
N ILE A 103 -6.45 12.62 1.87
CA ILE A 103 -7.21 11.40 2.13
C ILE A 103 -8.52 11.84 2.78
N SER A 104 -9.64 11.44 2.21
CA SER A 104 -10.95 11.62 2.84
C SER A 104 -11.56 10.27 3.17
N LEU A 105 -12.14 10.19 4.37
CA LEU A 105 -12.91 9.04 4.83
C LEU A 105 -14.36 9.51 4.96
N ASP A 106 -15.24 8.98 4.14
CA ASP A 106 -16.66 9.32 4.16
C ASP A 106 -17.49 8.10 3.76
N ASN A 107 -18.55 7.82 4.53
CA ASN A 107 -19.55 6.81 4.23
C ASN A 107 -18.96 5.46 3.75
N ALA A 108 -18.09 4.88 4.55
CA ALA A 108 -17.37 3.62 4.27
C ALA A 108 -16.40 3.66 3.07
N VAL A 109 -16.02 4.84 2.59
CA VAL A 109 -15.08 5.02 1.48
C VAL A 109 -13.88 5.84 1.93
N ALA A 110 -12.66 5.35 1.63
CA ALA A 110 -11.44 6.15 1.66
C ALA A 110 -11.13 6.63 0.24
N THR A 111 -11.02 7.93 0.06
CA THR A 111 -10.65 8.54 -1.22
C THR A 111 -9.27 9.19 -1.10
N LEU A 112 -8.38 8.83 -2.01
CA LEU A 112 -7.04 9.39 -2.16
C LEU A 112 -7.04 10.42 -3.29
N LYS A 113 -6.60 11.65 -3.02
CA LYS A 113 -6.53 12.72 -4.01
C LYS A 113 -5.11 13.25 -4.12
N ASN A 114 -4.54 13.13 -5.32
CA ASN A 114 -3.21 13.64 -5.66
C ASN A 114 -2.14 13.21 -4.65
N LEU A 115 -2.21 11.94 -4.19
CA LEU A 115 -1.21 11.41 -3.28
C LEU A 115 0.08 11.20 -4.07
N SER A 116 1.01 12.13 -3.90
CA SER A 116 2.34 12.10 -4.54
C SER A 116 3.39 11.62 -3.57
N MET A 117 4.35 10.86 -4.05
CA MET A 117 5.46 10.35 -3.27
C MET A 117 6.66 10.02 -4.15
N ASP A 118 7.85 10.08 -3.55
CA ASP A 118 9.10 9.66 -4.18
C ASP A 118 9.50 8.30 -3.57
N MET A 119 9.74 7.33 -4.42
CA MET A 119 10.17 5.98 -4.04
C MET A 119 10.83 5.28 -5.23
N LEU A 120 11.63 4.25 -4.96
CA LEU A 120 12.26 3.43 -6.01
C LEU A 120 13.00 4.29 -7.06
N GLU A 121 13.69 5.34 -6.57
CA GLU A 121 14.46 6.33 -7.35
C GLU A 121 13.62 7.18 -8.31
N GLY A 122 12.31 7.03 -8.32
CA GLY A 122 11.36 7.77 -9.13
C GLY A 122 10.25 8.41 -8.34
N LYS A 123 9.17 8.73 -9.02
CA LYS A 123 7.99 9.39 -8.45
C LYS A 123 6.72 8.62 -8.76
N MET A 124 5.78 8.63 -7.81
CA MET A 124 4.43 8.13 -8.01
C MET A 124 3.39 9.18 -7.63
N VAL A 125 2.34 9.29 -8.44
CA VAL A 125 1.12 10.03 -8.10
C VAL A 125 -0.06 9.09 -8.19
N MET A 126 -0.83 9.01 -7.12
CA MET A 126 -1.98 8.12 -7.00
C MET A 126 -3.25 8.91 -6.68
N ASN A 127 -4.31 8.57 -7.40
CA ASN A 127 -5.69 8.94 -7.11
C ASN A 127 -6.51 7.65 -7.03
N GLY A 128 -7.52 7.61 -6.19
CA GLY A 128 -8.37 6.43 -6.15
C GLY A 128 -9.22 6.35 -4.90
N GLN A 129 -9.88 5.22 -4.76
CA GLN A 129 -10.73 4.96 -3.62
C GLN A 129 -10.70 3.48 -3.22
N TYR A 130 -10.88 3.28 -1.93
CA TYR A 130 -11.12 2.00 -1.30
C TYR A 130 -12.49 2.05 -0.64
N ASN A 131 -13.40 1.18 -1.05
CA ASN A 131 -14.78 1.19 -0.64
C ASN A 131 -15.12 -0.08 0.13
N THR A 132 -15.60 0.09 1.36
CA THR A 132 -16.01 -0.95 2.29
C THR A 132 -17.50 -0.90 2.62
N ALA A 133 -18.34 -0.29 1.77
CA ALA A 133 -19.79 -0.28 1.96
C ALA A 133 -20.36 -1.71 2.10
N ASN A 134 -19.73 -2.67 1.41
CA ASN A 134 -19.85 -4.10 1.66
C ASN A 134 -18.51 -4.65 2.18
N PRO A 135 -18.33 -4.82 3.51
CA PRO A 135 -17.05 -5.26 4.07
C PRO A 135 -16.62 -6.67 3.64
N LYS A 136 -17.56 -7.50 3.16
CA LYS A 136 -17.25 -8.86 2.69
C LYS A 136 -16.63 -8.87 1.30
N ILE A 137 -16.88 -7.83 0.51
CA ILE A 137 -16.42 -7.68 -0.87
C ILE A 137 -15.98 -6.22 -1.05
N PRO A 138 -14.90 -5.78 -0.40
CA PRO A 138 -14.40 -4.42 -0.58
C PRO A 138 -13.88 -4.24 -2.00
N THR A 139 -13.95 -3.01 -2.50
CA THR A 139 -13.51 -2.67 -3.85
C THR A 139 -12.44 -1.59 -3.83
N VAL A 140 -11.57 -1.63 -4.82
CA VAL A 140 -10.58 -0.59 -5.11
C VAL A 140 -10.73 -0.07 -6.52
N ASP A 141 -10.47 1.22 -6.69
CA ASP A 141 -10.35 1.89 -7.99
C ASP A 141 -9.21 2.89 -7.90
N PHE A 142 -8.14 2.68 -8.66
CA PHE A 142 -6.95 3.51 -8.63
C PHE A 142 -6.52 3.97 -10.01
N LYS A 143 -6.03 5.21 -10.05
CA LYS A 143 -5.24 5.78 -11.16
C LYS A 143 -3.83 6.03 -10.65
N LEU A 144 -2.86 5.42 -11.28
CA LEU A 144 -1.46 5.49 -10.94
C LEU A 144 -0.67 6.13 -12.08
N ASN A 145 0.14 7.13 -11.74
CA ASN A 145 1.16 7.67 -12.64
C ASN A 145 2.52 7.44 -11.98
N ILE A 146 3.34 6.66 -12.62
CA ILE A 146 4.69 6.29 -12.19
C ILE A 146 5.67 6.93 -13.16
N SER A 147 6.71 7.57 -12.65
CA SER A 147 7.76 8.20 -13.44
C SER A 147 9.11 7.69 -12.97
N ASP A 148 9.89 7.18 -13.91
CA ASP A 148 11.29 6.83 -13.78
C ASP A 148 11.62 5.88 -12.60
N PHE A 149 10.76 4.91 -12.28
CA PHE A 149 11.06 3.89 -11.28
C PHE A 149 12.22 3.01 -11.74
N ASP A 150 13.20 2.79 -10.87
CA ASP A 150 14.22 1.79 -11.10
C ASP A 150 13.63 0.39 -11.14
N ILE A 151 13.87 -0.35 -12.23
CA ILE A 151 13.27 -1.66 -12.49
C ILE A 151 13.73 -2.68 -11.45
N HIS A 152 15.02 -2.68 -11.10
CA HIS A 152 15.56 -3.63 -10.13
C HIS A 152 15.01 -3.36 -8.73
N ALA A 153 15.01 -2.09 -8.31
CA ALA A 153 14.43 -1.69 -7.03
C ALA A 153 12.92 -2.02 -6.94
N ALA A 154 12.18 -1.86 -8.04
CA ALA A 154 10.76 -2.24 -8.09
C ALA A 154 10.59 -3.77 -7.98
N TYR A 155 11.44 -4.55 -8.64
CA TYR A 155 11.43 -6.01 -8.54
C TYR A 155 11.68 -6.49 -7.11
N GLU A 156 12.68 -5.91 -6.42
CA GLU A 156 12.98 -6.26 -5.03
C GLU A 156 11.86 -5.84 -4.06
N ALA A 157 11.24 -4.69 -4.31
CA ALA A 157 10.19 -4.16 -3.44
C ALA A 157 8.87 -4.92 -3.55
N PHE A 158 8.47 -5.35 -4.75
CA PHE A 158 7.14 -5.90 -4.98
C PHE A 158 7.12 -7.39 -5.25
N THR A 159 6.63 -8.17 -4.29
CA THR A 159 6.54 -9.64 -4.41
C THR A 159 5.75 -10.10 -5.66
N PHE A 160 4.72 -9.33 -6.07
CA PHE A 160 3.95 -9.68 -7.27
C PHE A 160 4.79 -9.57 -8.54
N LEU A 161 5.71 -8.60 -8.65
CA LEU A 161 6.63 -8.48 -9.79
C LEU A 161 7.57 -9.67 -9.85
N ARG A 162 8.10 -10.10 -8.72
CA ARG A 162 8.96 -11.30 -8.65
C ARG A 162 8.26 -12.55 -9.17
N LYS A 163 6.95 -12.67 -8.92
CA LYS A 163 6.13 -13.80 -9.39
C LYS A 163 5.71 -13.68 -10.85
N SER A 164 5.40 -12.47 -11.31
CA SER A 164 4.80 -12.24 -12.63
C SER A 164 5.83 -11.96 -13.72
N ILE A 165 6.97 -11.36 -13.37
CA ILE A 165 8.01 -10.93 -14.33
C ILE A 165 9.40 -11.33 -13.78
N PRO A 166 9.72 -12.63 -13.70
CA PRO A 166 11.01 -13.08 -13.13
C PRO A 166 12.23 -12.52 -13.86
N VAL A 167 12.12 -12.24 -15.15
CA VAL A 167 13.22 -11.69 -15.96
C VAL A 167 13.65 -10.29 -15.48
N ALA A 168 12.78 -9.54 -14.82
CA ALA A 168 13.10 -8.21 -14.29
C ALA A 168 14.18 -8.23 -13.19
N MET A 169 14.48 -9.39 -12.60
CA MET A 169 15.59 -9.58 -11.66
C MET A 169 16.93 -9.17 -12.28
N ASN A 170 17.12 -9.47 -13.54
CA ASN A 170 18.36 -9.22 -14.28
C ASN A 170 18.28 -7.97 -15.16
N CYS A 171 17.24 -7.17 -14.99
CA CYS A 171 17.09 -5.91 -15.74
C CYS A 171 17.55 -4.72 -14.90
N SER A 172 18.23 -3.80 -15.56
CA SER A 172 18.46 -2.44 -15.08
C SER A 172 17.84 -1.43 -16.05
N GLY A 173 17.62 -0.21 -15.57
CA GLY A 173 16.94 0.85 -16.32
C GLY A 173 15.73 1.39 -15.57
N GLN A 174 15.01 2.27 -16.23
CA GLN A 174 13.86 2.95 -15.62
C GLN A 174 12.56 2.63 -16.35
N VAL A 175 11.48 2.62 -15.60
CA VAL A 175 10.14 2.42 -16.12
C VAL A 175 9.21 3.54 -15.66
N SER A 176 8.42 4.05 -16.62
CA SER A 176 7.33 4.97 -16.37
C SER A 176 6.02 4.31 -16.81
N ALA A 177 4.95 4.55 -16.09
CA ALA A 177 3.66 3.97 -16.40
C ALA A 177 2.51 4.91 -16.02
N ALA A 178 1.46 4.91 -16.80
CA ALA A 178 0.17 5.44 -16.37
C ALA A 178 -0.87 4.35 -16.51
N MET A 179 -1.57 4.02 -15.43
CA MET A 179 -2.54 2.95 -15.39
C MET A 179 -3.76 3.30 -14.53
N ASN A 180 -4.86 2.71 -14.88
CA ASN A 180 -6.04 2.62 -14.06
C ASN A 180 -6.28 1.15 -13.74
N PHE A 181 -6.76 0.88 -12.52
CA PHE A 181 -6.99 -0.46 -12.03
C PHE A 181 -8.17 -0.46 -11.07
N SER A 182 -9.10 -1.37 -11.26
CA SER A 182 -10.20 -1.62 -10.33
C SER A 182 -10.36 -3.12 -10.09
N SER A 183 -10.72 -3.49 -8.87
CA SER A 183 -10.94 -4.89 -8.48
C SER A 183 -11.74 -4.98 -7.19
N THR A 184 -12.35 -6.13 -6.93
CA THR A 184 -12.70 -6.52 -5.57
C THR A 184 -11.46 -7.04 -4.84
N LEU A 185 -11.47 -6.98 -3.51
CA LEU A 185 -10.41 -7.54 -2.69
C LEU A 185 -10.89 -8.79 -1.94
N ASP A 186 -10.00 -9.73 -1.74
CA ASP A 186 -10.21 -10.89 -0.88
C ASP A 186 -9.99 -10.56 0.61
N LYS A 187 -10.05 -11.57 1.48
CA LYS A 187 -9.87 -11.42 2.93
C LYS A 187 -8.44 -11.01 3.31
N GLU A 188 -7.49 -11.29 2.47
CA GLU A 188 -6.07 -10.92 2.61
C GLU A 188 -5.75 -9.55 2.00
N MET A 189 -6.79 -8.78 1.58
CA MET A 189 -6.65 -7.48 0.91
C MET A 189 -5.93 -7.57 -0.45
N SER A 190 -5.91 -8.75 -1.04
CA SER A 190 -5.34 -8.97 -2.37
C SER A 190 -6.39 -8.80 -3.46
N PRO A 191 -6.04 -8.23 -4.64
CA PRO A 191 -6.97 -8.11 -5.75
C PRO A 191 -7.46 -9.48 -6.25
N VAL A 192 -8.75 -9.61 -6.42
CA VAL A 192 -9.38 -10.79 -7.04
C VAL A 192 -9.28 -10.66 -8.55
N MET A 193 -8.33 -11.35 -9.16
CA MET A 193 -7.98 -11.18 -10.57
C MET A 193 -9.13 -11.42 -11.55
N THR A 194 -10.11 -12.25 -11.18
CA THR A 194 -11.32 -12.49 -12.01
C THR A 194 -12.26 -11.29 -12.07
N THR A 195 -12.14 -10.34 -11.14
CA THR A 195 -12.90 -9.08 -11.12
C THR A 195 -12.05 -7.88 -11.52
N ALA A 196 -10.75 -8.11 -11.76
CA ALA A 196 -9.83 -7.05 -12.09
C ALA A 196 -10.12 -6.48 -13.47
N ASN A 197 -10.17 -5.16 -13.54
CA ASN A 197 -10.32 -4.42 -14.78
C ASN A 197 -9.35 -3.24 -14.76
N GLY A 198 -8.80 -2.91 -15.92
CA GLY A 198 -7.85 -1.81 -15.99
C GLY A 198 -7.17 -1.72 -17.34
N GLY A 199 -6.38 -0.68 -17.48
CA GLY A 199 -5.60 -0.42 -18.67
C GLY A 199 -4.59 0.66 -18.41
N GLY A 200 -3.70 0.86 -19.37
CA GLY A 200 -2.66 1.86 -19.23
C GLY A 200 -1.58 1.68 -20.26
N TYR A 201 -0.52 2.43 -20.09
CA TYR A 201 0.69 2.28 -20.89
C TYR A 201 1.92 2.19 -19.98
N LEU A 202 2.95 1.57 -20.51
CA LEU A 202 4.25 1.45 -19.87
C LEU A 202 5.32 1.88 -20.88
N GLU A 203 6.20 2.74 -20.43
CA GLU A 203 7.36 3.21 -21.17
C GLU A 203 8.62 2.87 -20.39
N SER A 204 9.66 2.50 -21.07
CA SER A 204 10.93 2.15 -20.44
C SER A 204 12.09 2.90 -21.08
N LYS A 205 13.08 3.26 -20.26
CA LYS A 205 14.31 3.95 -20.71
C LYS A 205 15.52 3.16 -20.28
N GLY A 206 16.44 2.92 -21.24
CA GLY A 206 17.76 2.36 -20.95
C GLY A 206 17.70 0.95 -20.37
N ILE A 207 16.76 0.10 -20.82
CA ILE A 207 16.71 -1.28 -20.35
C ILE A 207 17.96 -2.02 -20.81
N LEU A 208 18.69 -2.54 -19.82
CA LEU A 208 19.76 -3.51 -20.04
C LEU A 208 19.35 -4.81 -19.34
N ILE A 209 19.48 -5.91 -20.06
CA ILE A 209 19.28 -7.25 -19.50
C ILE A 209 20.68 -7.80 -19.19
N ASN A 210 21.02 -7.86 -17.90
CA ASN A 210 22.28 -8.38 -17.42
C ASN A 210 22.18 -9.91 -17.25
N ASP A 211 23.27 -10.63 -17.56
CA ASP A 211 23.38 -12.08 -17.37
C ASP A 211 22.24 -12.93 -17.97
N ASN A 212 21.89 -12.66 -19.22
CA ASN A 212 21.06 -13.60 -19.97
C ASN A 212 21.97 -14.71 -20.58
N PRO A 213 21.88 -15.97 -20.12
CA PRO A 213 22.72 -17.05 -20.66
C PRO A 213 22.59 -17.21 -22.18
N ALA A 214 21.41 -16.97 -22.74
CA ALA A 214 21.20 -17.02 -24.19
C ALA A 214 21.91 -15.88 -24.92
N MET A 215 21.93 -14.68 -24.35
CA MET A 215 22.67 -13.54 -24.92
C MET A 215 24.20 -13.74 -24.80
N ASN A 216 24.67 -14.34 -23.71
CA ASN A 216 26.08 -14.66 -23.51
C ASN A 216 26.53 -15.75 -24.51
N GLN A 217 25.70 -16.76 -24.81
CA GLN A 217 25.96 -17.74 -25.86
C GLN A 217 26.00 -17.08 -27.24
N LEU A 218 25.02 -16.20 -27.54
CA LEU A 218 25.00 -15.49 -28.83
C LEU A 218 26.24 -14.61 -29.01
N ALA A 219 26.63 -13.86 -27.98
CA ALA A 219 27.82 -13.04 -27.97
C ALA A 219 29.11 -13.87 -28.14
N SER A 220 29.15 -15.09 -27.60
CA SER A 220 30.27 -15.99 -27.77
C SER A 220 30.41 -16.55 -29.19
N VAL A 221 29.27 -16.83 -29.85
CA VAL A 221 29.21 -17.29 -31.25
C VAL A 221 29.58 -16.17 -32.24
N MET A 222 29.24 -14.92 -31.93
CA MET A 222 29.52 -13.76 -32.79
C MET A 222 31.01 -13.28 -32.66
N LYS A 223 31.75 -13.74 -31.65
CA LYS A 223 33.17 -13.40 -31.47
C LYS A 223 34.15 -14.36 -32.16
N ASN A 224 33.68 -15.46 -32.73
CA ASN A 224 34.43 -16.41 -33.55
C ASN A 224 34.12 -16.21 -35.04
#